data_95b995ab6180024c3f3141481138fdf2
#
_entry.id   95b995ab6180024c3f3141481138fdf2
#
_cell.length_a   1.000
_cell.length_b   1.000
_cell.length_c   1.000
_cell.angle_alpha   90.00
_cell.angle_beta   90.00
_cell.angle_gamma   90.00
#
_symmetry.space_group_name_H-M   'P 1'
#
loop_
_entity.id
_entity.type
_entity.pdbx_description
1 polymer ?
#
loop_
_entity_poly.entity_id
_entity_poly.type
_entity_poly.pdbx_seq_one_letter_code
_entity_poly.pdbx_strand_id
1 'polypeptide(L)'
;MIVFNNEIEFTLENQDNLRAWITQTIEKEMFKLGELNYIFCSDEQLLEKNIEFLNHNTYTDIISFDYTMGKLISGDIFISIDRITENSDSFKTSFIDELNRVMIHGILHYCGYKDKSDEDKKLMRSKEDYYLSLRKI
;
A
#
# COMPACT_ATOMS: atom_id res chain seq x y z
N MET A 1 2.91 9.46 -12.04
CA MET A 1 2.76 10.50 -10.97
C MET A 1 2.12 9.88 -9.75
N ILE A 2 2.67 10.15 -8.58
CA ILE A 2 2.12 9.65 -7.31
C ILE A 2 1.41 10.80 -6.60
N VAL A 3 0.12 10.61 -6.30
CA VAL A 3 -0.70 11.61 -5.61
C VAL A 3 -1.18 11.01 -4.28
N PHE A 4 -1.08 11.80 -3.21
CA PHE A 4 -1.58 11.43 -1.89
C PHE A 4 -2.81 12.27 -1.56
N ASN A 5 -3.92 11.59 -1.25
CA ASN A 5 -5.20 12.23 -0.91
C ASN A 5 -5.68 11.72 0.45
N ASN A 6 -6.38 12.56 1.18
CA ASN A 6 -6.96 12.19 2.48
C ASN A 6 -8.48 12.33 2.43
N GLU A 7 -9.20 11.30 2.86
CA GLU A 7 -10.64 11.37 3.11
C GLU A 7 -10.95 11.62 4.60
N ILE A 8 -9.88 11.70 5.42
CA ILE A 8 -9.94 11.99 6.86
C ILE A 8 -8.87 13.01 7.19
N GLU A 9 -8.92 13.55 8.41
CA GLU A 9 -7.86 14.42 8.90
C GLU A 9 -6.63 13.58 9.23
N PHE A 10 -5.63 13.65 8.36
CA PHE A 10 -4.39 12.91 8.47
C PHE A 10 -3.30 13.64 7.69
N THR A 11 -2.11 13.73 8.26
CA THR A 11 -0.95 14.34 7.58
C THR A 11 0.09 13.27 7.29
N LEU A 12 0.35 13.03 6.01
CA LEU A 12 1.43 12.15 5.58
C LEU A 12 2.71 12.96 5.51
N GLU A 13 3.70 12.56 6.31
CA GLU A 13 5.01 13.22 6.34
C GLU A 13 5.96 12.57 5.33
N ASN A 14 7.02 13.29 4.97
CA ASN A 14 8.08 12.82 4.08
C ASN A 14 7.56 12.40 2.70
N GLN A 15 6.59 13.14 2.17
CA GLN A 15 5.93 12.78 0.91
C GLN A 15 6.90 12.65 -0.26
N ASP A 16 7.87 13.56 -0.39
CA ASP A 16 8.83 13.51 -1.49
C ASP A 16 9.75 12.29 -1.38
N ASN A 17 10.19 11.96 -0.18
CA ASN A 17 10.98 10.75 0.06
C ASN A 17 10.19 9.48 -0.22
N LEU A 18 8.92 9.46 0.14
CA LEU A 18 8.02 8.34 -0.14
C LEU A 18 7.79 8.17 -1.65
N ARG A 19 7.58 9.27 -2.38
CA ARG A 19 7.44 9.21 -3.84
C ARG A 19 8.70 8.63 -4.48
N ALA A 20 9.87 9.09 -4.07
CA ALA A 20 11.14 8.60 -4.58
C ALA A 20 11.33 7.12 -4.29
N TRP A 21 11.02 6.70 -3.07
CA TRP A 21 11.15 5.31 -2.64
C TRP A 21 10.20 4.38 -3.42
N ILE A 22 8.95 4.78 -3.58
CA ILE A 22 7.95 4.00 -4.33
C ILE A 22 8.38 3.90 -5.80
N THR A 23 8.81 5.00 -6.38
CA THR A 23 9.29 5.02 -7.78
C THR A 23 10.48 4.10 -7.97
N GLN A 24 11.45 4.13 -7.05
CA GLN A 24 12.61 3.23 -7.10
C GLN A 24 12.20 1.76 -6.99
N THR A 25 11.22 1.45 -6.13
CA THR A 25 10.72 0.09 -5.99
C THR A 25 10.12 -0.41 -7.31
N ILE A 26 9.28 0.41 -7.92
CA ILE A 26 8.65 0.09 -9.21
C ILE A 26 9.73 -0.17 -10.28
N GLU A 27 10.73 0.69 -10.35
CA GLU A 27 11.80 0.55 -11.33
C GLU A 27 12.68 -0.68 -11.07
N LYS A 28 12.98 -0.98 -9.81
CA LYS A 28 13.74 -2.18 -9.44
C LYS A 28 12.99 -3.46 -9.82
N GLU A 29 11.68 -3.44 -9.84
CA GLU A 29 10.85 -4.57 -10.25
C GLU A 29 10.66 -4.60 -11.77
N MET A 30 11.37 -3.76 -12.51
CA MET A 30 11.34 -3.70 -13.97
C MET A 30 10.01 -3.19 -14.54
N PHE A 31 9.34 -2.33 -13.80
CA PHE A 31 8.12 -1.63 -14.20
C PHE A 31 8.38 -0.14 -14.31
N LYS A 32 7.38 0.61 -14.76
CA LYS A 32 7.42 2.07 -14.85
C LYS A 32 6.23 2.65 -14.10
N LEU A 33 6.45 3.81 -13.48
CA LEU A 33 5.39 4.54 -12.78
C LEU A 33 4.46 5.21 -13.80
N GLY A 34 3.16 4.92 -13.68
CA GLY A 34 2.09 5.63 -14.38
C GLY A 34 1.36 6.57 -13.43
N GLU A 35 0.03 6.47 -13.38
CA GLU A 35 -0.81 7.28 -12.49
C GLU A 35 -1.18 6.46 -11.25
N LEU A 36 -0.63 6.86 -10.11
CA LEU A 36 -0.81 6.14 -8.85
C LEU A 36 -1.38 7.09 -7.80
N ASN A 37 -2.51 6.70 -7.23
CA ASN A 37 -3.18 7.48 -6.18
C ASN A 37 -3.23 6.67 -4.89
N TYR A 38 -2.77 7.27 -3.78
CA TYR A 38 -2.99 6.76 -2.44
C TYR A 38 -4.07 7.59 -1.78
N ILE A 39 -5.08 6.94 -1.23
CA ILE A 39 -6.18 7.60 -0.54
C ILE A 39 -6.23 7.08 0.89
N PHE A 40 -5.99 7.95 1.87
CA PHE A 40 -6.03 7.60 3.29
C PHE A 40 -7.40 7.86 3.84
N CYS A 41 -7.99 6.86 4.48
CA CYS A 41 -9.38 6.89 4.93
C CYS A 41 -9.52 6.23 6.31
N SER A 42 -10.75 6.19 6.82
CA SER A 42 -11.10 5.50 8.06
C SER A 42 -11.47 4.04 7.81
N ASP A 43 -11.54 3.25 8.89
CA ASP A 43 -12.04 1.87 8.83
C ASP A 43 -13.44 1.81 8.20
N GLU A 44 -14.34 2.71 8.58
CA GLU A 44 -15.71 2.71 8.09
C GLU A 44 -15.78 3.06 6.60
N GLN A 45 -15.00 4.03 6.15
CA GLN A 45 -14.95 4.40 4.73
C GLN A 45 -14.40 3.25 3.89
N LEU A 46 -13.37 2.56 4.40
CA LEU A 46 -12.80 1.42 3.68
C LEU A 46 -13.74 0.21 3.69
N LEU A 47 -14.46 -0.01 4.79
CA LEU A 47 -15.48 -1.06 4.89
C LEU A 47 -16.59 -0.85 3.86
N GLU A 48 -17.08 0.38 3.69
CA GLU A 48 -18.08 0.70 2.67
C GLU A 48 -17.59 0.32 1.27
N LYS A 49 -16.34 0.64 0.95
CA LYS A 49 -15.75 0.28 -0.35
C LYS A 49 -15.60 -1.24 -0.49
N ASN A 50 -15.23 -1.92 0.58
CA ASN A 50 -15.08 -3.37 0.58
C ASN A 50 -16.43 -4.07 0.30
N ILE A 51 -17.50 -3.58 0.89
CA ILE A 51 -18.86 -4.07 0.65
C ILE A 51 -19.30 -3.76 -0.78
N GLU A 52 -19.14 -2.51 -1.21
CA GLU A 52 -19.66 -2.03 -2.50
C GLU A 52 -18.95 -2.67 -3.69
N PHE A 53 -17.61 -2.75 -3.65
CA PHE A 53 -16.82 -3.15 -4.81
C PHE A 53 -16.34 -4.59 -4.77
N LEU A 54 -16.16 -5.17 -3.57
CA LEU A 54 -15.60 -6.52 -3.42
C LEU A 54 -16.60 -7.50 -2.80
N ASN A 55 -17.77 -7.02 -2.39
CA ASN A 55 -18.82 -7.81 -1.73
C ASN A 55 -18.31 -8.53 -0.48
N HIS A 56 -17.37 -7.92 0.23
CA HIS A 56 -16.82 -8.42 1.49
C HIS A 56 -17.24 -7.50 2.63
N ASN A 57 -17.76 -8.07 3.72
CA ASN A 57 -18.19 -7.31 4.89
C ASN A 57 -17.20 -7.52 6.04
N THR A 58 -15.93 -7.17 5.81
CA THR A 58 -14.87 -7.29 6.80
C THR A 58 -13.97 -6.05 6.76
N TYR A 59 -13.40 -5.69 7.91
CA TYR A 59 -12.38 -4.64 7.96
C TYR A 59 -11.10 -5.15 7.33
N THR A 60 -10.44 -4.28 6.57
CA THR A 60 -9.13 -4.56 5.97
C THR A 60 -8.29 -3.29 6.05
N ASP A 61 -6.98 -3.45 5.94
CA ASP A 61 -6.07 -2.30 5.99
C ASP A 61 -5.91 -1.62 4.63
N ILE A 62 -6.10 -2.35 3.53
CA ILE A 62 -5.85 -1.85 2.18
C ILE A 62 -6.86 -2.44 1.18
N ILE A 63 -7.29 -1.61 0.24
CA ILE A 63 -7.99 -2.04 -0.98
C ILE A 63 -7.30 -1.36 -2.14
N SER A 64 -6.95 -2.13 -3.18
CA SER A 64 -6.30 -1.58 -4.37
C SER A 64 -7.09 -1.92 -5.62
N PHE A 65 -7.20 -0.93 -6.51
CA PHE A 65 -7.79 -1.08 -7.84
C PHE A 65 -6.67 -0.97 -8.86
N ASP A 66 -6.45 -2.02 -9.62
CA ASP A 66 -5.30 -2.17 -10.51
C ASP A 66 -5.69 -1.76 -11.93
N TYR A 67 -5.11 -0.67 -12.42
CA TYR A 67 -5.26 -0.20 -13.80
C TYR A 67 -3.96 -0.36 -14.58
N THR A 68 -3.05 -1.17 -14.07
CA THR A 68 -1.74 -1.41 -14.70
C THR A 68 -1.90 -1.97 -16.10
N MET A 69 -1.19 -1.41 -17.06
CA MET A 69 -1.17 -1.87 -18.44
C MET A 69 0.26 -2.26 -18.83
N GLY A 70 0.48 -3.56 -19.03
CA GLY A 70 1.81 -4.08 -19.33
C GLY A 70 2.76 -3.80 -18.17
N LYS A 71 3.79 -2.98 -18.40
CA LYS A 71 4.77 -2.60 -17.39
C LYS A 71 4.52 -1.22 -16.78
N LEU A 72 3.40 -0.58 -17.12
CA LEU A 72 3.06 0.75 -16.60
C LEU A 72 2.13 0.59 -15.40
N ILE A 73 2.66 0.84 -14.20
CA ILE A 73 1.93 0.72 -12.94
C ILE A 73 0.95 1.88 -12.79
N SER A 74 -0.32 1.57 -12.66
CA SER A 74 -1.38 2.56 -12.42
C SER A 74 -2.45 1.97 -11.53
N GLY A 75 -2.99 2.77 -10.63
CA GLY A 75 -4.06 2.31 -9.76
C GLY A 75 -4.41 3.28 -8.65
N ASP A 76 -5.46 2.91 -7.92
CA ASP A 76 -5.92 3.60 -6.72
C ASP A 76 -5.75 2.68 -5.52
N ILE A 77 -5.06 3.16 -4.49
CA ILE A 77 -4.79 2.39 -3.27
C ILE A 77 -5.42 3.13 -2.09
N PHE A 78 -6.43 2.50 -1.49
CA PHE A 78 -7.12 3.01 -0.30
C PHE A 78 -6.54 2.32 0.93
N ILE A 79 -6.14 3.11 1.93
CA ILE A 79 -5.54 2.60 3.17
C ILE A 79 -6.30 3.17 4.37
N SER A 80 -6.73 2.28 5.28
CA SER A 80 -7.37 2.68 6.53
C SER A 80 -6.30 3.04 7.55
N ILE A 81 -6.27 4.32 7.94
CA ILE A 81 -5.35 4.80 8.98
C ILE A 81 -5.70 4.20 10.33
N ASP A 82 -6.99 4.00 10.62
CA ASP A 82 -7.42 3.32 11.84
C ASP A 82 -6.85 1.91 11.94
N ARG A 83 -6.89 1.18 10.83
CA ARG A 83 -6.37 -0.20 10.80
C ARG A 83 -4.86 -0.24 10.90
N ILE A 84 -4.16 0.71 10.28
CA ILE A 84 -2.70 0.82 10.41
C ILE A 84 -2.32 1.07 11.87
N THR A 85 -3.02 1.97 12.56
CA THR A 85 -2.77 2.26 13.96
C THR A 85 -2.94 1.00 14.82
N GLU A 86 -4.05 0.29 14.63
CA GLU A 86 -4.35 -0.92 15.39
C GLU A 86 -3.36 -2.05 15.10
N ASN A 87 -3.02 -2.24 13.82
CA ASN A 87 -2.05 -3.26 13.43
C ASN A 87 -0.64 -2.95 13.97
N SER A 88 -0.23 -1.69 13.96
CA SER A 88 1.08 -1.33 14.50
C SER A 88 1.18 -1.64 15.99
N ASP A 89 0.12 -1.40 16.75
CA ASP A 89 0.05 -1.74 18.16
C ASP A 89 0.10 -3.26 18.36
N SER A 90 -0.69 -4.01 17.59
CA SER A 90 -0.78 -5.47 17.67
C SER A 90 0.54 -6.15 17.30
N PHE A 91 1.23 -5.64 16.27
CA PHE A 91 2.49 -6.23 15.78
C PHE A 91 3.72 -5.64 16.49
N LYS A 92 3.52 -4.69 17.40
CA LYS A 92 4.61 -4.00 18.14
C LYS A 92 5.61 -3.36 17.20
N THR A 93 5.12 -2.69 16.15
CA THR A 93 5.92 -1.91 15.23
C THR A 93 5.55 -0.43 15.36
N SER A 94 6.36 0.46 14.77
CA SER A 94 5.96 1.87 14.69
C SER A 94 4.83 2.05 13.68
N PHE A 95 4.04 3.10 13.86
CA PHE A 95 3.00 3.47 12.90
C PHE A 95 3.59 3.66 11.50
N ILE A 96 4.71 4.37 11.40
CA ILE A 96 5.35 4.66 10.13
C ILE A 96 5.83 3.37 9.44
N ASP A 97 6.42 2.43 10.17
CA ASP A 97 6.86 1.16 9.59
C ASP A 97 5.69 0.35 9.06
N GLU A 98 4.59 0.29 9.81
CA GLU A 98 3.40 -0.43 9.36
C GLU A 98 2.77 0.25 8.14
N LEU A 99 2.63 1.58 8.18
CA LEU A 99 2.09 2.34 7.06
C LEU A 99 2.92 2.12 5.78
N ASN A 100 4.24 2.25 5.89
CA ASN A 100 5.11 2.07 4.72
C ASN A 100 5.08 0.63 4.20
N ARG A 101 4.97 -0.35 5.10
CA ARG A 101 4.83 -1.76 4.70
C ARG A 101 3.58 -1.97 3.86
N VAL A 102 2.44 -1.44 4.30
CA VAL A 102 1.18 -1.57 3.58
C VAL A 102 1.22 -0.81 2.25
N MET A 103 1.83 0.37 2.23
CA MET A 103 1.98 1.15 0.99
C MET A 103 2.77 0.37 -0.05
N ILE A 104 3.89 -0.26 0.34
CA ILE A 104 4.71 -1.01 -0.61
C ILE A 104 4.09 -2.36 -0.98
N HIS A 105 3.32 -2.95 -0.06
CA HIS A 105 2.57 -4.17 -0.31
C HIS A 105 1.65 -4.03 -1.53
N GLY A 106 0.92 -2.91 -1.60
CA GLY A 106 0.06 -2.62 -2.74
C GLY A 106 0.82 -2.52 -4.06
N ILE A 107 1.99 -1.90 -4.04
CA ILE A 107 2.86 -1.79 -5.22
C ILE A 107 3.33 -3.18 -5.66
N LEU A 108 3.73 -4.02 -4.72
CA LEU A 108 4.20 -5.37 -5.04
C LEU A 108 3.10 -6.23 -5.66
N HIS A 109 1.85 -6.05 -5.23
CA HIS A 109 0.70 -6.69 -5.90
C HIS A 109 0.59 -6.26 -7.37
N TYR A 110 0.75 -4.98 -7.65
CA TYR A 110 0.71 -4.47 -9.03
C TYR A 110 1.86 -5.04 -9.86
N CYS A 111 2.98 -5.38 -9.22
CA CYS A 111 4.12 -6.00 -9.87
C CYS A 111 3.96 -7.52 -10.04
N GLY A 112 2.84 -8.08 -9.59
CA GLY A 112 2.51 -9.49 -9.81
C GLY A 112 2.72 -10.40 -8.60
N TYR A 113 3.19 -9.89 -7.47
CA TYR A 113 3.33 -10.70 -6.27
C TYR A 113 1.97 -11.00 -5.66
N LYS A 114 1.80 -12.22 -5.15
CA LYS A 114 0.56 -12.69 -4.53
C LYS A 114 0.77 -12.89 -3.03
N ASP A 115 -0.32 -13.09 -2.29
CA ASP A 115 -0.27 -13.34 -0.85
C ASP A 115 -1.30 -14.38 -0.39
N LYS A 116 -1.64 -15.34 -1.24
CA LYS A 116 -2.66 -16.35 -0.95
C LYS A 116 -2.09 -17.62 -0.31
N SER A 117 -1.06 -18.21 -0.92
CA SER A 117 -0.41 -19.39 -0.36
C SER A 117 0.63 -18.98 0.70
N ASP A 118 1.07 -19.95 1.51
CA ASP A 118 2.13 -19.71 2.49
C ASP A 118 3.43 -19.27 1.81
N GLU A 119 3.75 -19.85 0.66
CA GLU A 119 4.92 -19.48 -0.13
C GLU A 119 4.81 -18.06 -0.65
N ASP A 120 3.63 -17.68 -1.17
CA ASP A 120 3.35 -16.33 -1.65
C ASP A 120 3.54 -15.31 -0.51
N LYS A 121 2.99 -15.61 0.67
CA LYS A 121 3.09 -14.74 1.84
C LYS A 121 4.53 -14.54 2.29
N LYS A 122 5.33 -15.60 2.27
CA LYS A 122 6.75 -15.52 2.62
C LYS A 122 7.53 -14.67 1.62
N LEU A 123 7.28 -14.86 0.33
CA LEU A 123 7.93 -14.08 -0.71
C LEU A 123 7.53 -12.60 -0.60
N MET A 124 6.23 -12.33 -0.46
CA MET A 124 5.72 -10.97 -0.28
C MET A 124 6.39 -10.30 0.93
N ARG A 125 6.44 -10.99 2.07
CA ARG A 125 7.05 -10.48 3.30
C ARG A 125 8.53 -10.18 3.09
N SER A 126 9.27 -11.07 2.43
CA SER A 126 10.69 -10.86 2.18
C SER A 126 10.92 -9.65 1.25
N LYS A 127 10.06 -9.45 0.26
CA LYS A 127 10.13 -8.29 -0.62
C LYS A 127 9.79 -6.99 0.12
N GLU A 128 8.77 -7.02 0.97
CA GLU A 128 8.43 -5.88 1.82
C GLU A 128 9.63 -5.51 2.70
N ASP A 129 10.22 -6.47 3.38
CA ASP A 129 11.39 -6.24 4.24
C ASP A 129 12.55 -5.66 3.47
N TYR A 130 12.82 -6.18 2.29
CA TYR A 130 13.89 -5.69 1.42
C TYR A 130 13.68 -4.22 1.06
N TYR A 131 12.48 -3.86 0.57
CA TYR A 131 12.22 -2.49 0.16
C TYR A 131 12.13 -1.53 1.34
N LEU A 132 11.63 -1.98 2.49
CA LEU A 132 11.64 -1.19 3.71
C LEU A 132 13.08 -0.83 4.11
N SER A 133 14.02 -1.75 3.93
CA SER A 133 15.43 -1.50 4.26
C SER A 133 16.09 -0.45 3.36
N LEU A 134 15.50 -0.17 2.21
CA LEU A 134 16.02 0.83 1.26
C LEU A 134 15.45 2.23 1.46
N ARG A 135 14.54 2.41 2.40
CA ARG A 135 13.95 3.73 2.67
C ARG A 135 15.01 4.71 3.16
N LYS A 136 14.91 5.94 2.70
CA LYS A 136 15.75 7.06 3.13
C LYS A 136 14.88 8.10 3.86
N ILE A 137 14.23 7.66 4.92
CA ILE A 137 13.29 8.48 5.67
C ILE A 137 13.72 8.56 7.12
#